data_7487b81fab64c1cdb9f3eef5cac14816
#
_entry.id   7487b81fab64c1cdb9f3eef5cac14816
#
_cell.length_a   1.000
_cell.length_b   1.000
_cell.length_c   1.000
_cell.angle_alpha   90.00
_cell.angle_beta   90.00
_cell.angle_gamma   90.00
#
_symmetry.space_group_name_H-M   'P 1'
#
loop_
_entity.id
_entity.type
_entity.pdbx_description
1 polymer ?
#
loop_
_entity_poly.entity_id
_entity_poly.type
_entity_poly.pdbx_seq_one_letter_code
_entity_poly.pdbx_strand_id
1 'polypeptide(L)'
;EAKQRMMNSAQAIADQYGVPFYNLFDGSAGVDFEVDCYDEASHLNPDGAVKVSAYLSERLAADFDLPDHRQDAAFSAWDDAVSAYRQALKARWTEPYGLREGEAPRFDN
;
A
#
# COMPACT_ATOMS: atom_id res chain seq x y z
N GLU A 1 9.62 -21.72 -2.92
CA GLU A 1 8.67 -22.82 -2.68
C GLU A 1 7.96 -22.73 -1.31
N ALA A 2 8.65 -22.40 -0.19
CA ALA A 2 8.03 -22.33 1.13
C ALA A 2 6.99 -21.20 1.24
N LYS A 3 7.31 -20.00 0.75
CA LYS A 3 6.37 -18.85 0.74
C LYS A 3 5.10 -19.18 -0.05
N GLN A 4 5.22 -19.83 -1.22
CA GLN A 4 4.06 -20.20 -2.03
C GLN A 4 3.15 -21.20 -1.33
N ARG A 5 3.72 -22.19 -0.65
CA ARG A 5 2.91 -23.16 0.15
C ARG A 5 2.16 -22.47 1.28
N MET A 6 2.81 -21.51 1.95
CA MET A 6 2.17 -20.72 3.00
C MET A 6 1.00 -19.87 2.44
N MET A 7 1.19 -19.21 1.29
CA MET A 7 0.12 -18.44 0.65
C MET A 7 -1.04 -19.33 0.22
N ASN A 8 -0.76 -20.50 -0.37
CA ASN A 8 -1.79 -21.46 -0.76
C ASN A 8 -2.57 -21.99 0.46
N SER A 9 -1.91 -22.20 1.59
CA SER A 9 -2.58 -22.61 2.83
C SER A 9 -3.46 -21.49 3.40
N ALA A 10 -2.99 -20.25 3.37
CA ALA A 10 -3.76 -19.09 3.79
C ALA A 10 -5.00 -18.89 2.91
N GLN A 11 -4.85 -19.02 1.58
CA GLN A 11 -5.97 -18.97 0.64
C GLN A 11 -7.01 -20.06 0.95
N ALA A 12 -6.59 -21.31 1.16
CA ALA A 12 -7.51 -22.40 1.47
C ALA A 12 -8.28 -22.17 2.78
N ILE A 13 -7.66 -21.56 3.78
CA ILE A 13 -8.34 -21.19 5.03
C ILE A 13 -9.34 -20.06 4.76
N ALA A 14 -8.96 -19.02 4.02
CA ALA A 14 -9.85 -17.93 3.67
C ALA A 14 -11.09 -18.42 2.90
N ASP A 15 -10.88 -19.31 1.92
CA ASP A 15 -11.95 -19.94 1.15
C ASP A 15 -12.92 -20.74 2.06
N GLN A 16 -12.38 -21.46 3.03
CA GLN A 16 -13.18 -22.24 4.00
C GLN A 16 -14.10 -21.34 4.83
N TYR A 17 -13.64 -20.14 5.17
CA TYR A 17 -14.41 -19.19 5.97
C TYR A 17 -15.16 -18.14 5.13
N GLY A 18 -15.06 -18.19 3.81
CA GLY A 18 -15.75 -17.28 2.91
C GLY A 18 -15.28 -15.82 3.06
N VAL A 19 -13.97 -15.63 3.38
CA VAL A 19 -13.38 -14.30 3.51
C VAL A 19 -12.38 -14.03 2.39
N PRO A 20 -12.27 -12.79 1.89
CA PRO A 20 -11.28 -12.43 0.89
C PRO A 20 -9.84 -12.65 1.40
N PHE A 21 -8.97 -13.08 0.51
CA PHE A 21 -7.53 -13.16 0.76
C PHE A 21 -6.77 -12.46 -0.38
N TYR A 22 -6.02 -11.44 -0.05
CA TYR A 22 -5.24 -10.66 -1.02
C TYR A 22 -3.76 -11.07 -0.95
N ASN A 23 -3.31 -11.82 -1.97
CA ASN A 23 -1.93 -12.26 -2.06
C ASN A 23 -1.07 -11.19 -2.76
N LEU A 24 -0.35 -10.40 -2.00
CA LEU A 24 0.51 -9.34 -2.55
C LEU A 24 1.77 -9.86 -3.25
N PHE A 25 2.05 -11.18 -3.18
CA PHE A 25 3.22 -11.81 -3.81
C PHE A 25 2.92 -12.42 -5.18
N ASP A 26 1.71 -12.33 -5.67
CA ASP A 26 1.31 -12.86 -6.99
C ASP A 26 1.52 -11.87 -8.15
N GLY A 27 2.02 -10.68 -7.84
CA GLY A 27 2.24 -9.61 -8.80
C GLY A 27 1.02 -8.72 -9.07
N SER A 28 -0.16 -9.05 -8.52
CA SER A 28 -1.40 -8.29 -8.77
C SER A 28 -1.36 -6.86 -8.24
N ALA A 29 -0.59 -6.61 -7.17
CA ALA A 29 -0.39 -5.27 -6.62
C ALA A 29 0.66 -4.44 -7.38
N GLY A 30 1.31 -5.00 -8.42
CA GLY A 30 2.33 -4.31 -9.22
C GLY A 30 3.59 -3.93 -8.43
N VAL A 31 3.85 -4.61 -7.32
CA VAL A 31 5.04 -4.37 -6.48
C VAL A 31 6.24 -5.09 -7.07
N ASP A 32 7.30 -4.34 -7.31
CA ASP A 32 8.63 -4.86 -7.60
C ASP A 32 9.46 -4.86 -6.31
N PHE A 33 9.69 -6.02 -5.72
CA PHE A 33 10.36 -6.14 -4.43
C PHE A 33 11.83 -5.71 -4.45
N GLU A 34 12.47 -5.61 -5.61
CA GLU A 34 13.85 -5.10 -5.74
C GLU A 34 13.89 -3.57 -5.71
N VAL A 35 12.81 -2.90 -6.12
CA VAL A 35 12.74 -1.44 -6.27
C VAL A 35 11.84 -0.79 -5.22
N ASP A 36 10.72 -1.44 -4.88
CA ASP A 36 9.66 -0.91 -4.03
C ASP A 36 9.84 -1.23 -2.53
N CYS A 37 10.98 -1.84 -2.18
CA CYS A 37 11.31 -2.16 -0.80
C CYS A 37 12.63 -1.51 -0.37
N TYR A 38 12.78 -1.24 0.94
CA TYR A 38 14.04 -0.81 1.53
C TYR A 38 15.04 -1.95 1.72
N ASP A 39 14.51 -3.15 1.83
CA ASP A 39 15.25 -4.37 2.11
C ASP A 39 14.56 -5.54 1.36
N GLU A 40 15.30 -6.48 0.91
CA GLU A 40 14.94 -7.65 0.10
C GLU A 40 13.51 -8.21 0.36
N ALA A 41 12.47 -7.43 0.03
CA ALA A 41 11.04 -7.78 0.11
C ALA A 41 10.44 -7.86 1.52
N SER A 42 10.97 -7.14 2.52
CA SER A 42 10.40 -7.12 3.87
C SER A 42 9.67 -5.83 4.20
N HIS A 43 10.22 -4.68 3.84
CA HIS A 43 9.65 -3.38 4.18
C HIS A 43 9.47 -2.53 2.94
N LEU A 44 8.24 -2.18 2.63
CA LEU A 44 7.91 -1.29 1.52
C LEU A 44 8.52 0.10 1.73
N ASN A 45 9.12 0.63 0.69
CA ASN A 45 9.41 2.05 0.61
C ASN A 45 8.13 2.84 0.25
N PRO A 46 8.16 4.17 0.21
CA PRO A 46 6.96 4.97 -0.11
C PRO A 46 6.32 4.63 -1.46
N ASP A 47 7.09 4.30 -2.49
CA ASP A 47 6.57 3.94 -3.81
C ASP A 47 5.83 2.60 -3.75
N GLY A 48 6.42 1.60 -3.09
CA GLY A 48 5.76 0.33 -2.82
C GLY A 48 4.50 0.49 -1.97
N ALA A 49 4.54 1.35 -0.95
CA ALA A 49 3.38 1.64 -0.12
C ALA A 49 2.23 2.27 -0.92
N VAL A 50 2.52 3.16 -1.87
CA VAL A 50 1.50 3.74 -2.78
C VAL A 50 0.86 2.65 -3.63
N LYS A 51 1.65 1.77 -4.25
CA LYS A 51 1.14 0.66 -5.07
C LYS A 51 0.23 -0.28 -4.28
N VAL A 52 0.68 -0.72 -3.10
CA VAL A 52 -0.11 -1.60 -2.23
C VAL A 52 -1.39 -0.92 -1.76
N SER A 53 -1.32 0.36 -1.38
CA SER A 53 -2.50 1.11 -0.93
C SER A 53 -3.52 1.28 -2.05
N ALA A 54 -3.09 1.57 -3.27
CA ALA A 54 -3.98 1.65 -4.44
C ALA A 54 -4.67 0.30 -4.71
N TYR A 55 -3.89 -0.77 -4.76
CA TYR A 55 -4.41 -2.12 -4.97
C TYR A 55 -5.45 -2.51 -3.90
N LEU A 56 -5.12 -2.30 -2.61
CA LEU A 56 -6.03 -2.61 -1.51
C LEU A 56 -7.29 -1.75 -1.55
N SER A 57 -7.17 -0.47 -1.88
CA SER A 57 -8.32 0.43 -2.03
C SER A 57 -9.30 -0.08 -3.08
N GLU A 58 -8.80 -0.50 -4.25
CA GLU A 58 -9.64 -1.06 -5.32
C GLU A 58 -10.31 -2.37 -4.89
N ARG A 59 -9.56 -3.27 -4.24
CA ARG A 59 -10.07 -4.55 -3.77
C ARG A 59 -11.12 -4.39 -2.67
N LEU A 60 -10.84 -3.56 -1.68
CA LEU A 60 -11.77 -3.30 -0.59
C LEU A 60 -13.06 -2.64 -1.09
N ALA A 61 -12.96 -1.71 -2.04
CA ALA A 61 -14.15 -1.11 -2.65
C ALA A 61 -14.98 -2.10 -3.48
N ALA A 62 -14.32 -3.09 -4.11
CA ALA A 62 -15.00 -4.12 -4.91
C ALA A 62 -15.66 -5.21 -4.04
N ASP A 63 -15.00 -5.61 -2.94
CA ASP A 63 -15.41 -6.75 -2.13
C ASP A 63 -16.32 -6.35 -0.95
N PHE A 64 -16.34 -5.07 -0.59
CA PHE A 64 -17.11 -4.53 0.52
C PHE A 64 -17.90 -3.28 0.10
N ASP A 65 -19.11 -3.13 0.61
CA ASP A 65 -19.93 -1.93 0.42
C ASP A 65 -19.43 -0.80 1.34
N LEU A 66 -18.30 -0.19 0.95
CA LEU A 66 -17.68 0.90 1.71
C LEU A 66 -18.17 2.25 1.18
N PRO A 67 -18.79 3.09 2.01
CA PRO A 67 -19.20 4.42 1.60
C PRO A 67 -17.99 5.32 1.31
N ASP A 68 -18.10 6.14 0.27
CA ASP A 68 -17.08 7.15 -0.07
C ASP A 68 -17.33 8.44 0.73
N HIS A 69 -16.44 8.73 1.66
CA HIS A 69 -16.49 9.92 2.52
C HIS A 69 -15.57 11.06 2.09
N ARG A 70 -14.93 10.97 0.91
CA ARG A 70 -13.96 11.99 0.47
C ARG A 70 -14.53 13.39 0.29
N GLN A 71 -15.84 13.53 0.17
CA GLN A 71 -16.55 14.82 0.05
C GLN A 71 -17.40 15.13 1.30
N ASP A 72 -17.29 14.33 2.35
CA ASP A 72 -18.06 14.50 3.56
C ASP A 72 -17.29 15.38 4.56
N ALA A 73 -17.85 16.54 4.88
CA ALA A 73 -17.26 17.50 5.81
C ALA A 73 -17.00 16.90 7.21
N ALA A 74 -17.73 15.88 7.61
CA ALA A 74 -17.50 15.20 8.89
C ALA A 74 -16.15 14.47 8.94
N PHE A 75 -15.56 14.18 7.78
CA PHE A 75 -14.28 13.49 7.64
C PHE A 75 -13.13 14.42 7.19
N SER A 76 -13.34 15.74 7.17
CA SER A 76 -12.31 16.71 6.74
C SER A 76 -10.99 16.62 7.50
N ALA A 77 -10.99 16.12 8.75
CA ALA A 77 -9.77 15.86 9.51
C ALA A 77 -8.82 14.86 8.82
N TRP A 78 -9.33 14.01 7.94
CA TRP A 78 -8.49 13.11 7.13
C TRP A 78 -7.70 13.85 6.06
N ASP A 79 -8.27 14.90 5.46
CA ASP A 79 -7.58 15.74 4.47
C ASP A 79 -6.42 16.50 5.12
N ASP A 80 -6.63 16.99 6.35
CA ASP A 80 -5.58 17.61 7.16
C ASP A 80 -4.47 16.61 7.50
N ALA A 81 -4.84 15.39 7.90
CA ALA A 81 -3.90 14.32 8.20
C ALA A 81 -3.08 13.90 6.97
N VAL A 82 -3.71 13.78 5.78
CA VAL A 82 -3.02 13.50 4.51
C VAL A 82 -2.04 14.61 4.17
N SER A 83 -2.45 15.86 4.34
CA SER A 83 -1.61 17.03 4.08
C SER A 83 -0.38 17.06 4.99
N ALA A 84 -0.58 16.82 6.29
CA ALA A 84 0.51 16.73 7.27
C ALA A 84 1.46 15.56 6.97
N TYR A 85 0.92 14.41 6.59
CA TYR A 85 1.71 13.24 6.21
C TYR A 85 2.59 13.52 4.98
N ARG A 86 2.02 14.13 3.93
CA ARG A 86 2.76 14.51 2.72
C ARG A 86 3.89 15.50 3.01
N GLN A 87 3.65 16.46 3.91
CA GLN A 87 4.69 17.39 4.35
C GLN A 87 5.80 16.68 5.13
N ALA A 88 5.45 15.78 6.04
CA ALA A 88 6.42 14.99 6.79
C ALA A 88 7.25 14.07 5.88
N LEU A 89 6.64 13.48 4.85
CA LEU A 89 7.37 12.70 3.84
C LEU A 89 8.37 13.57 3.08
N LYS A 90 7.96 14.75 2.59
CA LYS A 90 8.86 15.68 1.91
C LYS A 90 10.04 16.08 2.78
N ALA A 91 9.82 16.36 4.07
CA ALA A 91 10.87 16.71 5.01
C ALA A 91 11.86 15.54 5.24
N ARG A 92 11.37 14.30 5.31
CA ARG A 92 12.22 13.10 5.46
C ARG A 92 12.97 12.72 4.19
N TRP A 93 12.46 13.08 3.02
CA TRP A 93 13.09 12.76 1.72
C TRP A 93 14.43 13.47 1.52
N THR A 94 14.64 14.58 2.23
CA THR A 94 15.90 15.33 2.22
C THR A 94 16.91 14.85 3.27
N GLU A 95 16.55 13.88 4.09
CA GLU A 95 17.37 13.34 5.17
C GLU A 95 18.05 11.99 4.79
N PRO A 96 19.12 11.54 5.49
CA PRO A 96 20.19 10.67 4.99
C PRO A 96 19.86 9.17 4.91
N TYR A 97 18.64 8.77 4.64
CA TYR A 97 18.30 7.36 4.40
C TYR A 97 18.59 6.88 2.96
N GLY A 98 19.47 7.57 2.24
CA GLY A 98 20.02 7.08 0.98
C GLY A 98 19.07 7.15 -0.23
N LEU A 99 17.94 7.83 -0.12
CA LEU A 99 17.05 8.09 -1.24
C LEU A 99 17.70 9.15 -2.14
N ARG A 100 17.85 8.84 -3.42
CA ARG A 100 18.53 9.71 -4.39
C ARG A 100 17.70 10.96 -4.62
N GLU A 101 18.39 12.10 -4.73
CA GLU A 101 17.78 13.36 -5.15
C GLU A 101 17.04 13.14 -6.47
N GLY A 102 15.72 13.34 -6.50
CA GLY A 102 14.86 13.10 -7.69
C GLY A 102 13.90 11.90 -7.58
N GLU A 103 14.01 11.06 -6.57
CA GLU A 103 13.12 9.90 -6.34
C GLU A 103 11.96 10.21 -5.37
N ALA A 104 11.57 11.47 -5.24
CA ALA A 104 10.40 11.83 -4.44
C ALA A 104 9.14 11.15 -5.01
N PRO A 105 8.29 10.52 -4.17
CA PRO A 105 7.03 9.95 -4.65
C PRO A 105 6.25 11.01 -5.42
N ARG A 106 5.82 10.67 -6.61
CA ARG A 106 4.96 11.53 -7.41
C ARG A 106 3.55 11.45 -6.82
N PHE A 107 3.27 12.30 -5.86
CA PHE A 107 1.90 12.54 -5.36
C PHE A 107 1.17 13.56 -6.26
N ASP A 108 1.39 13.47 -7.57
CA ASP A 108 0.68 14.27 -8.53
C ASP A 108 -0.67 13.59 -8.78
N ASN A 109 -1.67 13.91 -7.90
CA ASN A 109 -3.10 14.01 -8.26
C ASN A 109 -3.91 14.43 -7.05
#